data_be55a392976c0c0759cfe5d2557c3dc5
#
_entry.id   be55a392976c0c0759cfe5d2557c3dc5
#
_cell.length_a   1.000
_cell.length_b   1.000
_cell.length_c   1.000
_cell.angle_alpha   90.00
_cell.angle_beta   90.00
_cell.angle_gamma   90.00
#
_symmetry.space_group_name_H-M   'P 1'
#
loop_
_entity.id
_entity.type
_entity.pdbx_description
1 polymer ?
#
loop_
_entity_poly.entity_id
_entity_poly.type
_entity_poly.pdbx_seq_one_letter_code
_entity_poly.pdbx_strand_id
1 'polypeptide(L)'
;MRNGSLVGALLLAAGCSSGGGPAQPEGEGGSGATVGSGGSGAQTSGAGGAGGAGGASCAEFAMPTDVDCAAPLDGVLPVDLRCTGLYGNFDQREIACGVLEYKPAVELWSDGAKKRRFVSIPKGQQVDTSNPDAFIYPEGTQFWKEFSVTGAGGAQRLAETRLLRKTAAGWVYTSYVWSEDEKQAIQMQNDFGVTDLYGTGHTVPNRDQCQECHVGRADYVLGWDALMLGSGAQGLSAETLVELGVIADASNLALTIPGNEVERQALGYLHANCGVSCHNDLPEAAAHDTGLYLRLEASELGEVMATDAARTAINKRPAENAKYEGLTNPDPANWYDIRPGDPSRSLLVARQVLRGFEGQMPRIGTHKVDETGVEVVSRWIQEMKETYPPPGP
;
A
#
# COMPACT_ATOMS: atom_id res chain seq x y z
N MET A 1 44.89 34.93 -13.09
CA MET A 1 44.53 36.02 -12.15
C MET A 1 43.54 35.36 -11.19
N ARG A 2 44.01 34.85 -10.02
CA ARG A 2 44.00 35.49 -8.70
C ARG A 2 42.63 36.05 -8.34
N ASN A 3 41.93 35.57 -7.35
CA ASN A 3 42.06 35.39 -5.90
C ASN A 3 40.89 34.47 -5.45
N GLY A 4 40.89 33.57 -4.55
CA GLY A 4 41.57 33.45 -3.26
C GLY A 4 40.83 34.12 -2.10
N SER A 5 40.02 33.33 -1.32
CA SER A 5 39.81 33.57 0.10
C SER A 5 39.25 32.35 0.81
N LEU A 6 40.04 31.80 1.67
CA LEU A 6 39.69 30.97 2.84
C LEU A 6 39.08 31.85 3.95
N VAL A 7 38.35 31.27 4.88
CA VAL A 7 38.21 31.52 6.33
C VAL A 7 36.90 30.78 6.74
N GLY A 8 36.76 29.97 7.73
CA GLY A 8 37.57 29.52 8.83
C GLY A 8 36.66 28.64 9.71
N ALA A 9 37.21 27.59 10.25
CA ALA A 9 36.57 26.66 11.19
C ALA A 9 36.35 27.34 12.55
N LEU A 10 35.27 26.98 13.23
CA LEU A 10 35.15 27.15 14.68
C LEU A 10 34.57 25.90 15.31
N LEU A 11 35.44 25.11 15.94
CA LEU A 11 35.11 24.09 16.93
C LEU A 11 34.73 24.77 18.25
N LEU A 12 33.68 24.33 18.88
CA LEU A 12 33.50 24.45 20.33
C LEU A 12 32.93 23.14 20.88
N ALA A 13 33.79 22.48 21.67
CA ALA A 13 33.46 21.36 22.52
C ALA A 13 33.19 21.85 23.95
N ALA A 14 32.51 21.08 24.70
CA ALA A 14 32.33 20.96 26.17
C ALA A 14 30.84 20.91 26.53
N GLY A 15 30.37 20.07 27.42
CA GLY A 15 30.95 19.15 28.36
C GLY A 15 29.85 18.36 29.05
N CYS A 16 30.25 17.21 29.59
CA CYS A 16 29.45 16.29 30.40
C CYS A 16 28.89 16.92 31.67
N SER A 17 27.71 16.50 32.09
CA SER A 17 27.39 16.38 33.50
C SER A 17 26.37 15.27 33.76
N SER A 18 26.77 14.38 34.65
CA SER A 18 26.11 13.24 35.25
C SER A 18 25.17 13.67 36.37
N GLY A 19 24.12 12.89 36.64
CA GLY A 19 23.39 12.96 37.92
C GLY A 19 22.01 12.35 37.85
N GLY A 20 21.82 11.16 38.34
CA GLY A 20 21.22 10.81 39.58
C GLY A 20 19.73 10.43 39.42
N GLY A 21 19.34 9.15 39.52
CA GLY A 21 18.00 8.75 39.91
C GLY A 21 17.80 8.95 41.40
N PRO A 22 16.59 8.81 41.88
CA PRO A 22 16.24 7.54 42.53
C PRO A 22 14.77 7.09 42.52
N ALA A 23 14.61 5.77 42.73
CA ALA A 23 13.65 5.07 43.58
C ALA A 23 12.14 5.07 43.26
N GLN A 24 11.67 3.84 43.04
CA GLN A 24 10.30 3.38 43.25
C GLN A 24 9.90 3.47 44.73
N PRO A 25 8.60 3.39 45.03
CA PRO A 25 8.18 2.47 46.06
C PRO A 25 7.10 1.47 45.59
N GLU A 26 7.29 0.27 46.09
CA GLU A 26 6.33 -0.82 46.16
C GLU A 26 5.22 -0.51 47.17
N GLY A 27 4.05 -1.07 46.94
CA GLY A 27 2.94 -1.01 47.89
C GLY A 27 1.93 -2.12 47.63
N GLU A 28 1.99 -3.10 48.50
CA GLU A 28 1.18 -4.30 48.58
C GLU A 28 -0.31 -4.04 48.91
N GLY A 29 -1.16 -4.99 48.52
CA GLY A 29 -2.12 -5.59 49.42
C GLY A 29 -3.60 -5.35 49.19
N GLY A 30 -4.36 -6.42 49.06
CA GLY A 30 -5.72 -6.44 49.52
C GLY A 30 -6.74 -7.24 48.72
N SER A 31 -6.92 -8.47 49.13
CA SER A 31 -7.98 -9.42 48.78
C SER A 31 -9.39 -8.91 49.08
N GLY A 32 -10.37 -9.39 48.28
CA GLY A 32 -11.79 -9.25 48.64
C GLY A 32 -12.70 -9.97 47.63
N ALA A 33 -12.91 -11.26 47.88
CA ALA A 33 -13.95 -12.05 47.20
C ALA A 33 -15.32 -11.77 47.85
N THR A 34 -16.35 -11.58 47.01
CA THR A 34 -17.73 -11.87 47.45
C THR A 34 -18.51 -12.50 46.32
N VAL A 35 -18.98 -13.68 46.62
CA VAL A 35 -19.92 -14.52 45.85
C VAL A 35 -21.31 -13.98 46.06
N GLY A 36 -22.08 -13.84 45.01
CA GLY A 36 -23.51 -13.57 45.04
C GLY A 36 -24.26 -14.38 44.01
N SER A 37 -24.89 -15.43 44.45
CA SER A 37 -25.78 -16.32 43.68
C SER A 37 -27.17 -15.72 43.54
N GLY A 38 -27.82 -16.05 42.42
CA GLY A 38 -29.28 -16.20 42.40
C GLY A 38 -30.02 -15.44 41.28
N GLY A 39 -30.72 -16.19 40.46
CA GLY A 39 -31.84 -15.66 39.68
C GLY A 39 -32.07 -16.32 38.31
N SER A 40 -32.69 -17.50 38.31
CA SER A 40 -33.28 -18.15 37.13
C SER A 40 -34.41 -17.29 36.57
N GLY A 41 -34.34 -16.97 35.30
CA GLY A 41 -35.47 -16.42 34.54
C GLY A 41 -35.45 -16.98 33.10
N ALA A 42 -36.25 -17.99 32.88
CA ALA A 42 -36.56 -18.52 31.56
C ALA A 42 -37.35 -17.48 30.76
N GLN A 43 -36.87 -17.11 29.57
CA GLN A 43 -37.71 -16.47 28.58
C GLN A 43 -37.38 -17.02 27.16
N THR A 44 -38.40 -17.55 26.63
CA THR A 44 -38.83 -17.90 25.27
C THR A 44 -37.92 -17.49 24.10
N SER A 45 -37.66 -18.52 23.31
CA SER A 45 -37.18 -18.50 21.94
C SER A 45 -37.98 -17.58 21.04
N GLY A 46 -37.36 -16.45 20.67
CA GLY A 46 -37.77 -15.70 19.49
C GLY A 46 -36.74 -15.91 18.39
N ALA A 47 -37.17 -16.46 17.27
CA ALA A 47 -36.35 -16.50 16.05
C ALA A 47 -36.04 -15.05 15.62
N GLY A 48 -34.84 -14.59 15.94
CA GLY A 48 -34.31 -13.31 15.53
C GLY A 48 -33.67 -13.48 14.17
N GLY A 49 -34.20 -12.76 13.20
CA GLY A 49 -33.71 -12.71 11.84
C GLY A 49 -32.24 -12.31 11.76
N ALA A 50 -31.64 -12.71 10.66
CA ALA A 50 -30.30 -12.35 10.25
C ALA A 50 -30.10 -10.83 10.42
N GLY A 51 -29.21 -10.47 11.35
CA GLY A 51 -28.77 -9.11 11.54
C GLY A 51 -28.05 -8.64 10.28
N GLY A 52 -28.73 -7.85 9.47
CA GLY A 52 -28.11 -7.13 8.38
C GLY A 52 -26.94 -6.32 8.93
N ALA A 53 -25.82 -6.35 8.24
CA ALA A 53 -24.70 -5.44 8.46
C ALA A 53 -25.28 -4.03 8.62
N GLY A 54 -25.04 -3.40 9.79
CA GLY A 54 -25.49 -2.05 10.05
C GLY A 54 -25.01 -1.14 8.92
N GLY A 55 -25.95 -0.71 8.10
CA GLY A 55 -25.68 0.18 6.98
C GLY A 55 -25.05 1.45 7.50
N ALA A 56 -23.77 1.67 7.19
CA ALA A 56 -23.18 2.97 7.31
C ALA A 56 -24.06 3.94 6.52
N SER A 57 -24.51 5.02 7.16
CA SER A 57 -25.28 6.04 6.48
C SER A 57 -24.43 6.58 5.33
N CYS A 58 -24.95 6.56 4.12
CA CYS A 58 -24.35 7.23 2.97
C CYS A 58 -25.19 8.46 2.61
N ALA A 59 -24.55 9.49 2.07
CA ALA A 59 -25.22 10.64 1.53
C ALA A 59 -25.35 10.54 0.00
N GLU A 60 -26.49 10.90 -0.54
CA GLU A 60 -26.66 11.00 -1.98
C GLU A 60 -25.71 12.06 -2.55
N PHE A 61 -24.97 11.72 -3.58
CA PHE A 61 -24.11 12.67 -4.26
C PHE A 61 -24.96 13.69 -5.04
N ALA A 62 -24.73 14.94 -4.71
CA ALA A 62 -25.23 16.06 -5.48
C ALA A 62 -24.06 16.90 -6.00
N MET A 63 -24.10 17.27 -7.28
CA MET A 63 -23.06 18.14 -7.85
C MET A 63 -23.06 19.47 -7.10
N PRO A 64 -21.91 19.90 -6.53
CA PRO A 64 -21.84 21.18 -5.81
C PRO A 64 -22.15 22.34 -6.75
N THR A 65 -22.78 23.40 -6.23
CA THR A 65 -23.16 24.59 -6.97
C THR A 65 -22.25 25.79 -6.68
N ASP A 66 -21.40 25.67 -5.68
CA ASP A 66 -20.48 26.70 -5.18
C ASP A 66 -19.07 26.60 -5.79
N VAL A 67 -18.83 25.58 -6.63
CA VAL A 67 -17.58 25.38 -7.35
C VAL A 67 -17.82 25.07 -8.83
N ASP A 68 -16.83 25.38 -9.66
CA ASP A 68 -16.89 25.06 -11.08
C ASP A 68 -16.46 23.62 -11.31
N CYS A 69 -17.43 22.73 -11.50
CA CYS A 69 -17.19 21.35 -11.86
C CYS A 69 -17.04 21.12 -13.37
N ALA A 70 -17.28 22.12 -14.20
CA ALA A 70 -17.29 21.99 -15.66
C ALA A 70 -15.91 22.26 -16.31
N ALA A 71 -14.93 22.78 -15.56
CA ALA A 71 -13.61 23.17 -16.06
C ALA A 71 -12.51 22.21 -15.59
N PRO A 72 -12.37 21.02 -16.17
CA PRO A 72 -11.28 20.11 -15.83
C PRO A 72 -9.95 20.63 -16.41
N LEU A 73 -8.87 20.49 -15.64
CA LEU A 73 -7.53 20.90 -16.05
C LEU A 73 -6.97 20.07 -17.21
N ASP A 74 -7.22 18.76 -17.19
CA ASP A 74 -6.81 17.80 -18.20
C ASP A 74 -7.91 17.55 -19.26
N GLY A 75 -9.02 18.29 -19.18
CA GLY A 75 -10.18 18.11 -20.05
C GLY A 75 -11.07 16.90 -19.69
N VAL A 76 -10.73 16.12 -18.66
CA VAL A 76 -11.42 14.87 -18.29
C VAL A 76 -11.84 14.82 -16.83
N LEU A 77 -10.92 15.18 -15.90
CA LEU A 77 -11.17 15.12 -14.46
C LEU A 77 -11.46 16.52 -13.89
N PRO A 78 -12.45 16.67 -13.00
CA PRO A 78 -12.78 17.99 -12.43
C PRO A 78 -11.61 18.54 -11.59
N VAL A 79 -11.52 19.86 -11.50
CA VAL A 79 -10.48 20.54 -10.71
C VAL A 79 -10.65 20.31 -9.21
N ASP A 80 -11.89 20.24 -8.74
CA ASP A 80 -12.22 20.09 -7.33
C ASP A 80 -12.69 18.66 -7.00
N LEU A 81 -12.13 18.09 -5.93
CA LEU A 81 -12.50 16.73 -5.48
C LEU A 81 -13.99 16.59 -5.17
N ARG A 82 -14.64 17.66 -4.74
CA ARG A 82 -16.09 17.70 -4.48
C ARG A 82 -16.92 17.30 -5.69
N CYS A 83 -16.40 17.51 -6.90
CA CYS A 83 -17.06 17.21 -8.15
C CYS A 83 -16.87 15.75 -8.62
N THR A 84 -16.11 14.94 -7.90
CA THR A 84 -15.74 13.57 -8.36
C THR A 84 -16.76 12.50 -7.99
N GLY A 85 -17.65 12.77 -7.05
CA GLY A 85 -18.62 11.79 -6.55
C GLY A 85 -18.11 10.90 -5.42
N LEU A 86 -16.94 11.19 -4.83
CA LEU A 86 -16.45 10.46 -3.66
C LEU A 86 -17.30 10.69 -2.41
N TYR A 87 -17.66 11.95 -2.16
CA TYR A 87 -18.42 12.35 -0.99
C TYR A 87 -19.84 12.80 -1.38
N GLY A 88 -20.82 12.30 -0.69
CA GLY A 88 -22.18 12.83 -0.71
C GLY A 88 -22.29 14.09 0.17
N ASN A 89 -21.54 14.11 1.28
CA ASN A 89 -21.36 15.31 2.11
C ASN A 89 -19.86 15.55 2.35
N PHE A 90 -19.31 16.53 1.64
CA PHE A 90 -17.88 16.81 1.70
C PHE A 90 -17.41 17.33 3.05
N ASP A 91 -18.18 18.22 3.69
CA ASP A 91 -17.78 18.84 4.97
C ASP A 91 -17.74 17.83 6.11
N GLN A 92 -18.63 16.85 6.09
CA GLN A 92 -18.70 15.76 7.06
C GLN A 92 -17.87 14.54 6.66
N ARG A 93 -17.23 14.55 5.48
CA ARG A 93 -16.50 13.38 4.90
C ARG A 93 -17.39 12.13 4.78
N GLU A 94 -18.68 12.33 4.59
CA GLU A 94 -19.62 11.24 4.39
C GLU A 94 -19.56 10.75 2.95
N ILE A 95 -19.28 9.46 2.79
CA ILE A 95 -19.06 8.84 1.48
C ILE A 95 -20.38 8.81 0.70
N ALA A 96 -20.30 9.02 -0.60
CA ALA A 96 -21.47 9.00 -1.47
C ALA A 96 -22.07 7.59 -1.57
N CYS A 97 -23.42 7.52 -1.67
CA CYS A 97 -24.10 6.24 -1.89
C CYS A 97 -23.61 5.59 -3.19
N GLY A 98 -23.34 4.29 -3.14
CA GLY A 98 -22.80 3.53 -4.27
C GLY A 98 -21.26 3.56 -4.37
N VAL A 99 -20.59 4.32 -3.50
CA VAL A 99 -19.13 4.23 -3.31
C VAL A 99 -18.84 3.24 -2.19
N LEU A 100 -17.98 2.27 -2.46
CA LEU A 100 -17.64 1.17 -1.56
C LEU A 100 -16.24 1.37 -1.00
N GLU A 101 -16.08 1.32 0.32
CA GLU A 101 -14.77 1.35 0.97
C GLU A 101 -14.19 -0.06 1.07
N TYR A 102 -12.90 -0.21 0.79
CA TYR A 102 -12.20 -1.48 0.90
C TYR A 102 -10.77 -1.30 1.41
N LYS A 103 -10.24 -2.38 1.98
CA LYS A 103 -8.85 -2.49 2.36
C LYS A 103 -8.30 -3.81 1.79
N PRO A 104 -7.25 -3.77 0.95
CA PRO A 104 -6.65 -4.98 0.41
C PRO A 104 -6.00 -5.82 1.52
N ALA A 105 -5.87 -7.13 1.28
CA ALA A 105 -5.26 -8.07 2.21
C ALA A 105 -3.84 -7.66 2.63
N VAL A 106 -3.08 -7.10 1.70
CA VAL A 106 -1.75 -6.52 1.96
C VAL A 106 -1.70 -5.11 1.40
N GLU A 107 -1.27 -4.16 2.23
CA GLU A 107 -1.18 -2.76 1.82
C GLU A 107 0.18 -2.44 1.20
N LEU A 108 0.17 -1.70 0.10
CA LEU A 108 1.37 -1.09 -0.46
C LEU A 108 1.91 -0.02 0.50
N TRP A 109 3.20 -0.08 0.81
CA TRP A 109 3.89 0.89 1.66
C TRP A 109 3.88 2.31 1.05
N SER A 110 3.77 3.33 1.88
CA SER A 110 3.77 4.74 1.48
C SER A 110 4.23 5.61 2.66
N ASP A 111 5.48 5.43 3.09
CA ASP A 111 6.15 6.21 4.15
C ASP A 111 5.38 6.32 5.48
N GLY A 112 4.56 5.30 5.78
CA GLY A 112 3.73 5.24 6.98
C GLY A 112 2.42 6.03 6.89
N ALA A 113 2.08 6.60 5.74
CA ALA A 113 0.79 7.25 5.53
C ALA A 113 -0.36 6.25 5.69
N LYS A 114 -1.41 6.63 6.42
CA LYS A 114 -2.65 5.86 6.49
C LYS A 114 -3.43 6.05 5.21
N LYS A 115 -4.15 5.01 4.80
CA LYS A 115 -4.87 5.02 3.52
C LYS A 115 -6.28 4.50 3.69
N ARG A 116 -7.23 5.22 3.10
CA ARG A 116 -8.57 4.71 2.80
C ARG A 116 -8.69 4.53 1.29
N ARG A 117 -9.43 3.53 0.87
CA ARG A 117 -9.60 3.23 -0.55
C ARG A 117 -11.06 3.01 -0.85
N PHE A 118 -11.48 3.56 -1.98
CA PHE A 118 -12.85 3.54 -2.39
C PHE A 118 -12.97 3.15 -3.86
N VAL A 119 -14.06 2.50 -4.20
CA VAL A 119 -14.40 2.15 -5.57
C VAL A 119 -15.86 2.45 -5.85
N SER A 120 -16.14 2.91 -7.05
CA SER A 120 -17.50 3.02 -7.61
C SER A 120 -17.54 2.33 -8.96
N ILE A 121 -18.43 1.37 -9.09
CA ILE A 121 -18.73 0.69 -10.35
C ILE A 121 -20.07 1.23 -10.86
N PRO A 122 -20.20 1.62 -12.13
CA PRO A 122 -21.45 2.13 -12.66
C PRO A 122 -22.59 1.13 -12.48
N LYS A 123 -23.75 1.63 -12.06
CA LYS A 123 -24.91 0.81 -11.76
C LYS A 123 -25.28 -0.10 -12.94
N GLY A 124 -25.41 -1.38 -12.66
CA GLY A 124 -25.76 -2.40 -13.66
C GLY A 124 -24.59 -2.87 -14.53
N GLN A 125 -23.38 -2.36 -14.28
CA GLN A 125 -22.15 -2.88 -14.87
C GLN A 125 -21.45 -3.80 -13.87
N GLN A 126 -20.60 -4.70 -14.38
CA GLN A 126 -19.83 -5.64 -13.57
C GLN A 126 -18.35 -5.59 -13.95
N VAL A 127 -17.51 -5.90 -12.98
CA VAL A 127 -16.08 -6.15 -13.18
C VAL A 127 -15.93 -7.57 -13.71
N ASP A 128 -15.19 -7.74 -14.80
CA ASP A 128 -14.83 -9.06 -15.30
C ASP A 128 -13.67 -9.64 -14.45
N THR A 129 -14.00 -10.67 -13.70
CA THR A 129 -13.08 -11.40 -12.82
C THR A 129 -12.71 -12.78 -13.39
N SER A 130 -12.95 -13.04 -14.66
CA SER A 130 -12.63 -14.31 -15.33
C SER A 130 -11.14 -14.67 -15.25
N ASN A 131 -10.27 -13.65 -15.27
CA ASN A 131 -8.86 -13.80 -14.94
C ASN A 131 -8.61 -13.29 -13.49
N PRO A 132 -8.32 -14.18 -12.53
CA PRO A 132 -8.11 -13.79 -11.13
C PRO A 132 -6.90 -12.86 -10.92
N ASP A 133 -5.94 -12.87 -11.83
CA ASP A 133 -4.72 -12.07 -11.76
C ASP A 133 -4.86 -10.70 -12.42
N ALA A 134 -5.91 -10.48 -13.23
CA ALA A 134 -6.07 -9.27 -14.02
C ALA A 134 -7.56 -8.98 -14.27
N PHE A 135 -8.21 -8.33 -13.33
CA PHE A 135 -9.60 -7.88 -13.48
C PHE A 135 -9.72 -6.80 -14.55
N ILE A 136 -10.83 -6.82 -15.29
CA ILE A 136 -11.16 -5.81 -16.29
C ILE A 136 -12.38 -5.01 -15.81
N TYR A 137 -12.25 -3.71 -15.79
CA TYR A 137 -13.25 -2.81 -15.24
C TYR A 137 -14.09 -2.17 -16.34
N PRO A 138 -15.39 -1.96 -16.13
CA PRO A 138 -16.25 -1.25 -17.09
C PRO A 138 -15.88 0.23 -17.17
N GLU A 139 -16.21 0.86 -18.31
CA GLU A 139 -16.11 2.33 -18.45
C GLU A 139 -16.96 3.03 -17.38
N GLY A 140 -16.44 4.14 -16.84
CA GLY A 140 -17.06 4.88 -15.74
C GLY A 140 -16.64 4.42 -14.34
N THR A 141 -15.91 3.29 -14.22
CA THR A 141 -15.33 2.87 -12.94
C THR A 141 -14.40 3.94 -12.39
N GLN A 142 -14.50 4.18 -11.08
CA GLN A 142 -13.64 5.11 -10.36
C GLN A 142 -13.04 4.46 -9.13
N PHE A 143 -11.75 4.73 -8.90
CA PHE A 143 -11.06 4.37 -7.66
C PHE A 143 -10.50 5.63 -7.03
N TRP A 144 -10.71 5.79 -5.71
CA TRP A 144 -10.08 6.83 -4.93
C TRP A 144 -9.17 6.22 -3.88
N LYS A 145 -8.03 6.85 -3.65
CA LYS A 145 -7.09 6.49 -2.59
C LYS A 145 -6.73 7.74 -1.80
N GLU A 146 -7.29 7.82 -0.61
CA GLU A 146 -7.09 8.92 0.31
C GLU A 146 -5.90 8.63 1.23
N PHE A 147 -5.03 9.61 1.41
CA PHE A 147 -3.85 9.52 2.26
C PHE A 147 -3.97 10.49 3.41
N SER A 148 -3.75 9.97 4.63
CA SER A 148 -3.60 10.78 5.83
C SER A 148 -2.19 10.61 6.38
N VAL A 149 -1.61 11.71 6.80
CA VAL A 149 -0.25 11.78 7.34
C VAL A 149 -0.25 12.36 8.74
N THR A 150 0.81 12.09 9.49
CA THR A 150 1.00 12.68 10.81
C THR A 150 1.61 14.07 10.63
N GLY A 151 0.86 15.10 10.93
CA GLY A 151 1.31 16.50 10.88
C GLY A 151 2.13 16.90 12.11
N ALA A 152 2.53 18.16 12.15
CA ALA A 152 3.16 18.77 13.32
C ALA A 152 2.24 18.62 14.56
N GLY A 153 2.82 18.18 15.67
CA GLY A 153 2.05 17.91 16.90
C GLY A 153 1.36 16.56 16.99
N GLY A 154 1.58 15.64 16.01
CA GLY A 154 1.11 14.28 16.07
C GLY A 154 -0.34 14.05 15.59
N ALA A 155 -1.06 15.08 15.17
CA ALA A 155 -2.40 14.96 14.64
C ALA A 155 -2.39 14.36 13.23
N GLN A 156 -3.36 13.48 12.94
CA GLN A 156 -3.58 12.99 11.57
C GLN A 156 -4.26 14.07 10.76
N ARG A 157 -3.82 14.23 9.50
CA ARG A 157 -4.40 15.17 8.56
C ARG A 157 -4.47 14.56 7.16
N LEU A 158 -5.45 14.97 6.38
CA LEU A 158 -5.55 14.63 4.98
C LEU A 158 -4.42 15.29 4.19
N ALA A 159 -3.76 14.52 3.33
CA ALA A 159 -2.66 15.00 2.49
C ALA A 159 -3.09 15.07 1.02
N GLU A 160 -3.48 13.95 0.47
CA GLU A 160 -3.93 13.85 -0.92
C GLU A 160 -5.03 12.80 -1.07
N THR A 161 -5.84 12.95 -2.12
CA THR A 161 -6.74 11.92 -2.62
C THR A 161 -6.43 11.69 -4.10
N ARG A 162 -5.99 10.50 -4.45
CA ARG A 162 -5.75 10.11 -5.84
C ARG A 162 -7.02 9.54 -6.43
N LEU A 163 -7.31 9.90 -7.68
CA LEU A 163 -8.44 9.38 -8.45
C LEU A 163 -7.91 8.70 -9.72
N LEU A 164 -8.38 7.49 -9.97
CA LEU A 164 -8.35 6.84 -11.28
C LEU A 164 -9.78 6.73 -11.79
N ARG A 165 -10.01 7.12 -13.04
CA ARG A 165 -11.31 6.96 -13.72
C ARG A 165 -11.12 6.27 -15.07
N LYS A 166 -11.90 5.23 -15.32
CA LYS A 166 -11.90 4.56 -16.62
C LYS A 166 -12.82 5.29 -17.59
N THR A 167 -12.29 5.61 -18.75
CA THR A 167 -13.01 6.23 -19.87
C THR A 167 -12.97 5.32 -21.09
N ALA A 168 -13.71 5.63 -22.13
CA ALA A 168 -13.64 4.91 -23.42
C ALA A 168 -12.24 4.92 -24.03
N ALA A 169 -11.43 5.95 -23.72
CA ALA A 169 -10.04 6.07 -24.20
C ALA A 169 -9.00 5.40 -23.30
N GLY A 170 -9.42 4.80 -22.16
CA GLY A 170 -8.54 4.22 -21.17
C GLY A 170 -8.62 4.91 -19.80
N TRP A 171 -7.63 4.68 -18.97
CA TRP A 171 -7.58 5.27 -17.63
C TRP A 171 -7.02 6.67 -17.63
N VAL A 172 -7.68 7.54 -16.88
CA VAL A 172 -7.22 8.89 -16.54
C VAL A 172 -7.07 8.99 -15.03
N TYR A 173 -6.07 9.74 -14.57
CA TYR A 173 -5.75 9.79 -13.14
C TYR A 173 -5.13 11.13 -12.74
N THR A 174 -5.32 11.49 -11.49
CA THR A 174 -4.73 12.69 -10.88
C THR A 174 -4.67 12.57 -9.36
N SER A 175 -3.90 13.46 -8.72
CA SER A 175 -3.93 13.70 -7.28
C SER A 175 -4.66 15.00 -6.99
N TYR A 176 -5.53 14.99 -5.99
CA TYR A 176 -6.12 16.18 -5.35
C TYR A 176 -5.37 16.44 -4.06
N VAL A 177 -4.75 17.59 -3.94
CA VAL A 177 -3.99 17.99 -2.75
C VAL A 177 -4.92 18.71 -1.79
N TRP A 178 -5.00 18.24 -0.54
CA TRP A 178 -5.79 18.88 0.51
C TRP A 178 -5.14 20.15 1.00
N SER A 179 -5.94 21.19 1.21
CA SER A 179 -5.49 22.42 1.88
C SER A 179 -5.12 22.15 3.34
N GLU A 180 -4.33 23.04 3.96
CA GLU A 180 -3.93 22.85 5.36
C GLU A 180 -5.10 22.85 6.34
N ASP A 181 -6.18 23.54 6.05
CA ASP A 181 -7.42 23.56 6.84
C ASP A 181 -8.41 22.43 6.46
N GLU A 182 -8.03 21.59 5.52
CA GLU A 182 -8.81 20.45 5.00
C GLU A 182 -10.19 20.84 4.42
N LYS A 183 -10.37 22.10 4.02
CA LYS A 183 -11.64 22.57 3.45
C LYS A 183 -11.74 22.43 1.95
N GLN A 184 -10.62 22.19 1.28
CA GLN A 184 -10.53 22.03 -0.16
C GLN A 184 -9.57 20.91 -0.51
N ALA A 185 -9.82 20.23 -1.61
CA ALA A 185 -8.88 19.31 -2.23
C ALA A 185 -8.89 19.57 -3.74
N ILE A 186 -7.80 20.16 -4.23
CA ILE A 186 -7.70 20.67 -5.60
C ILE A 186 -6.75 19.81 -6.41
N GLN A 187 -7.11 19.54 -7.65
CA GLN A 187 -6.29 18.82 -8.61
C GLN A 187 -4.90 19.44 -8.70
N MET A 188 -3.87 18.58 -8.57
CA MET A 188 -2.48 19.01 -8.73
C MET A 188 -2.23 19.51 -10.15
N GLN A 189 -1.77 20.76 -10.28
CA GLN A 189 -1.65 21.46 -11.55
C GLN A 189 -0.22 21.51 -12.09
N ASN A 190 0.76 20.93 -11.36
CA ASN A 190 2.15 20.99 -11.78
C ASN A 190 2.66 19.61 -12.20
N ASP A 191 3.65 19.60 -13.07
CA ASP A 191 4.28 18.38 -13.59
C ASP A 191 5.39 17.85 -12.69
N PHE A 192 5.67 18.48 -11.53
CA PHE A 192 6.79 18.13 -10.66
C PHE A 192 6.38 17.34 -9.41
N GLY A 193 5.07 17.30 -9.11
CA GLY A 193 4.58 16.78 -7.84
C GLY A 193 4.77 17.79 -6.70
N VAL A 194 4.58 17.34 -5.46
CA VAL A 194 4.84 18.13 -4.25
C VAL A 194 5.75 17.35 -3.33
N THR A 195 6.93 17.86 -3.09
CA THR A 195 7.89 17.27 -2.14
C THR A 195 7.61 17.79 -0.74
N ASP A 196 7.61 16.89 0.24
CA ASP A 196 7.46 17.24 1.67
C ASP A 196 6.23 18.12 1.96
N LEU A 197 5.05 17.62 1.56
CA LEU A 197 3.79 18.33 1.74
C LEU A 197 3.62 18.78 3.21
N TYR A 198 3.59 20.08 3.44
CA TYR A 198 3.42 20.71 4.75
C TYR A 198 4.44 20.28 5.82
N GLY A 199 5.67 19.91 5.43
CA GLY A 199 6.71 19.48 6.38
C GLY A 199 6.45 18.10 7.02
N THR A 200 5.63 17.25 6.40
CA THR A 200 5.24 15.93 6.92
C THR A 200 6.14 14.81 6.44
N GLY A 201 7.00 15.08 5.46
CA GLY A 201 7.78 14.08 4.72
C GLY A 201 6.97 13.35 3.66
N HIS A 202 5.70 13.70 3.46
CA HIS A 202 4.86 13.08 2.42
C HIS A 202 5.10 13.74 1.07
N THR A 203 5.34 12.92 0.05
CA THR A 203 5.50 13.38 -1.33
C THR A 203 4.28 12.99 -2.16
N VAL A 204 3.68 13.98 -2.81
CA VAL A 204 2.64 13.75 -3.82
C VAL A 204 3.36 13.53 -5.16
N PRO A 205 3.29 12.35 -5.77
CA PRO A 205 3.98 12.06 -7.02
C PRO A 205 3.38 12.85 -8.18
N ASN A 206 4.21 13.14 -9.18
CA ASN A 206 3.75 13.67 -10.45
C ASN A 206 3.06 12.58 -11.29
N ARG A 207 2.50 12.97 -12.44
CA ARG A 207 1.75 12.06 -13.32
C ARG A 207 2.62 10.92 -13.87
N ASP A 208 3.86 11.19 -14.26
CA ASP A 208 4.77 10.17 -14.81
C ASP A 208 5.14 9.13 -13.76
N GLN A 209 5.40 9.56 -12.52
CA GLN A 209 5.65 8.67 -11.39
C GLN A 209 4.45 7.77 -11.04
N CYS A 210 3.22 8.28 -11.23
CA CYS A 210 2.03 7.43 -11.11
C CYS A 210 2.03 6.34 -12.18
N GLN A 211 2.33 6.73 -13.42
CA GLN A 211 2.36 5.82 -14.55
C GLN A 211 3.38 4.70 -14.36
N GLU A 212 4.59 4.97 -13.86
CA GLU A 212 5.63 3.96 -13.63
C GLU A 212 5.14 2.74 -12.82
N CYS A 213 4.23 2.94 -11.85
CA CYS A 213 3.65 1.84 -11.07
C CYS A 213 2.43 1.21 -11.76
N HIS A 214 1.60 2.00 -12.44
CA HIS A 214 0.30 1.54 -12.93
C HIS A 214 0.36 0.83 -14.28
N VAL A 215 1.35 1.12 -15.14
CA VAL A 215 1.53 0.44 -16.44
C VAL A 215 1.91 -1.05 -16.29
N GLY A 216 2.50 -1.44 -15.18
CA GLY A 216 2.81 -2.85 -14.88
C GLY A 216 1.59 -3.72 -14.57
N ARG A 217 0.37 -3.26 -14.90
CA ARG A 217 -0.88 -4.00 -14.73
C ARG A 217 -1.71 -3.99 -16.00
N ALA A 218 -2.35 -5.11 -16.31
CA ALA A 218 -3.17 -5.27 -17.52
C ALA A 218 -4.32 -4.24 -17.63
N ASP A 219 -4.91 -3.80 -16.51
CA ASP A 219 -5.95 -2.76 -16.47
C ASP A 219 -5.68 -1.71 -15.38
N TYR A 220 -4.42 -1.28 -15.20
CA TYR A 220 -3.93 -0.16 -14.39
C TYR A 220 -4.23 -0.18 -12.88
N VAL A 221 -5.14 -1.02 -12.38
CA VAL A 221 -5.58 -0.97 -10.98
C VAL A 221 -4.66 -1.79 -10.09
N LEU A 222 -4.15 -1.19 -9.02
CA LEU A 222 -3.31 -1.83 -8.01
C LEU A 222 -4.14 -2.13 -6.76
N GLY A 223 -3.96 -3.35 -6.20
CA GLY A 223 -4.58 -3.74 -4.93
C GLY A 223 -6.06 -4.14 -5.04
N TRP A 224 -6.53 -4.49 -6.23
CA TRP A 224 -7.87 -5.01 -6.47
C TRP A 224 -7.82 -6.15 -7.51
N ASP A 225 -7.37 -7.30 -7.07
CA ASP A 225 -7.35 -8.59 -7.76
C ASP A 225 -7.74 -9.70 -6.77
N ALA A 226 -7.78 -10.94 -7.21
CA ALA A 226 -8.26 -12.04 -6.38
C ALA A 226 -7.45 -12.24 -5.10
N LEU A 227 -6.12 -12.10 -5.12
CA LEU A 227 -5.29 -12.20 -3.92
C LEU A 227 -5.47 -11.01 -2.99
N MET A 228 -5.58 -9.80 -3.54
CA MET A 228 -5.74 -8.57 -2.75
C MET A 228 -7.11 -8.44 -2.11
N LEU A 229 -8.17 -9.02 -2.72
CA LEU A 229 -9.53 -9.09 -2.18
C LEU A 229 -9.82 -10.39 -1.43
N GLY A 230 -8.84 -11.28 -1.35
CA GLY A 230 -8.93 -12.58 -0.69
C GLY A 230 -8.83 -12.52 0.83
N SER A 231 -8.32 -13.60 1.42
CA SER A 231 -8.16 -13.73 2.88
C SER A 231 -7.33 -12.58 3.48
N GLY A 232 -7.91 -11.85 4.42
CA GLY A 232 -7.29 -10.67 5.06
C GLY A 232 -7.76 -9.32 4.52
N ALA A 233 -8.45 -9.27 3.38
CA ALA A 233 -9.12 -8.05 2.93
C ALA A 233 -10.23 -7.63 3.92
N GLN A 234 -10.49 -6.33 4.02
CA GLN A 234 -11.51 -5.79 4.93
C GLN A 234 -12.46 -4.86 4.16
N GLY A 235 -13.70 -4.82 4.62
CA GLY A 235 -14.76 -3.96 4.06
C GLY A 235 -15.57 -4.64 2.95
N LEU A 236 -14.92 -5.16 1.93
CA LEU A 236 -15.59 -5.86 0.83
C LEU A 236 -15.12 -7.33 0.79
N SER A 237 -16.03 -8.26 1.00
CA SER A 237 -15.79 -9.67 0.70
C SER A 237 -16.23 -10.01 -0.73
N ALA A 238 -15.77 -11.15 -1.22
CA ALA A 238 -16.19 -11.66 -2.53
C ALA A 238 -17.73 -11.85 -2.61
N GLU A 239 -18.33 -12.37 -1.53
CA GLU A 239 -19.77 -12.56 -1.42
C GLU A 239 -20.50 -11.21 -1.46
N THR A 240 -20.02 -10.22 -0.72
CA THR A 240 -20.58 -8.84 -0.74
C THR A 240 -20.54 -8.25 -2.15
N LEU A 241 -19.46 -8.46 -2.90
CA LEU A 241 -19.34 -7.97 -4.28
C LEU A 241 -20.34 -8.65 -5.22
N VAL A 242 -20.62 -9.95 -5.02
CA VAL A 242 -21.69 -10.66 -5.76
C VAL A 242 -23.07 -10.14 -5.37
N GLU A 243 -23.36 -10.00 -4.08
CA GLU A 243 -24.65 -9.47 -3.58
C GLU A 243 -24.94 -8.06 -4.09
N LEU A 244 -23.91 -7.22 -4.21
CA LEU A 244 -24.01 -5.87 -4.77
C LEU A 244 -24.06 -5.87 -6.31
N GLY A 245 -23.90 -7.03 -6.96
CA GLY A 245 -23.87 -7.15 -8.42
C GLY A 245 -22.64 -6.53 -9.07
N VAL A 246 -21.58 -6.28 -8.30
CA VAL A 246 -20.30 -5.74 -8.78
C VAL A 246 -19.49 -6.76 -9.56
N ILE A 247 -19.58 -8.03 -9.17
CA ILE A 247 -19.02 -9.17 -9.88
C ILE A 247 -20.09 -10.24 -10.07
N ALA A 248 -19.93 -11.08 -11.08
CA ALA A 248 -20.91 -12.13 -11.39
C ALA A 248 -20.74 -13.36 -10.49
N ASP A 249 -19.51 -13.69 -10.15
CA ASP A 249 -19.14 -14.92 -9.44
C ASP A 249 -17.89 -14.68 -8.58
N ALA A 250 -17.86 -15.33 -7.42
CA ALA A 250 -16.76 -15.25 -6.45
C ALA A 250 -15.80 -16.44 -6.49
N SER A 251 -16.05 -17.44 -7.34
CA SER A 251 -15.30 -18.71 -7.35
C SER A 251 -13.80 -18.55 -7.58
N ASN A 252 -13.40 -17.55 -8.37
CA ASN A 252 -12.01 -17.25 -8.69
C ASN A 252 -11.30 -16.38 -7.63
N LEU A 253 -12.01 -15.91 -6.59
CA LEU A 253 -11.45 -15.02 -5.58
C LEU A 253 -10.94 -15.75 -4.33
N ALA A 254 -11.23 -17.05 -4.18
CA ALA A 254 -10.82 -17.86 -3.03
C ALA A 254 -9.38 -18.36 -3.16
N LEU A 255 -8.45 -17.44 -3.39
CA LEU A 255 -7.02 -17.78 -3.50
C LEU A 255 -6.32 -17.71 -2.16
N THR A 256 -5.33 -18.58 -1.97
CA THR A 256 -4.50 -18.61 -0.77
C THR A 256 -3.03 -18.65 -1.16
N ILE A 257 -2.24 -17.77 -0.59
CA ILE A 257 -0.78 -17.76 -0.78
C ILE A 257 -0.20 -19.05 -0.15
N PRO A 258 0.64 -19.80 -0.86
CA PRO A 258 1.18 -21.07 -0.37
C PRO A 258 2.18 -20.88 0.79
N GLY A 259 2.45 -22.00 1.48
CA GLY A 259 3.47 -22.07 2.51
C GLY A 259 2.97 -21.89 3.94
N ASN A 260 3.90 -21.80 4.87
CA ASN A 260 3.64 -21.49 6.28
C ASN A 260 3.32 -20.00 6.48
N GLU A 261 3.09 -19.58 7.72
CA GLU A 261 2.69 -18.19 8.00
C GLU A 261 3.76 -17.16 7.59
N VAL A 262 5.05 -17.47 7.82
CA VAL A 262 6.17 -16.58 7.46
C VAL A 262 6.30 -16.46 5.94
N GLU A 263 6.18 -17.56 5.22
CA GLU A 263 6.20 -17.59 3.76
C GLU A 263 5.04 -16.80 3.17
N ARG A 264 3.83 -17.00 3.69
CA ARG A 264 2.64 -16.25 3.25
C ARG A 264 2.78 -14.74 3.46
N GLN A 265 3.28 -14.33 4.62
CA GLN A 265 3.49 -12.91 4.92
C GLN A 265 4.52 -12.30 3.97
N ALA A 266 5.66 -12.97 3.77
CA ALA A 266 6.72 -12.46 2.90
C ALA A 266 6.30 -12.44 1.43
N LEU A 267 5.73 -13.52 0.92
CA LEU A 267 5.25 -13.60 -0.46
C LEU A 267 4.13 -12.57 -0.73
N GLY A 268 3.18 -12.42 0.21
CA GLY A 268 2.14 -11.40 0.12
C GLY A 268 2.70 -9.98 0.13
N TYR A 269 3.67 -9.70 1.00
CA TYR A 269 4.36 -8.42 1.03
C TYR A 269 5.10 -8.13 -0.29
N LEU A 270 5.87 -9.09 -0.80
CA LEU A 270 6.59 -8.96 -2.06
C LEU A 270 5.65 -8.78 -3.25
N HIS A 271 4.56 -9.54 -3.30
CA HIS A 271 3.53 -9.39 -4.31
C HIS A 271 2.96 -7.97 -4.32
N ALA A 272 2.50 -7.46 -3.17
CA ALA A 272 1.83 -6.17 -3.08
C ALA A 272 2.77 -4.98 -3.30
N ASN A 273 4.01 -5.06 -2.79
CA ASN A 273 4.93 -3.92 -2.73
C ASN A 273 5.98 -3.89 -3.86
N CYS A 274 6.22 -5.02 -4.50
CA CYS A 274 7.25 -5.14 -5.52
C CYS A 274 6.70 -5.72 -6.83
N GLY A 275 5.93 -6.84 -6.73
CA GLY A 275 5.52 -7.64 -7.88
C GLY A 275 4.46 -6.99 -8.73
N VAL A 276 3.33 -6.61 -8.11
CA VAL A 276 2.12 -6.14 -8.81
C VAL A 276 2.39 -4.94 -9.72
N SER A 277 3.28 -4.04 -9.33
CA SER A 277 3.55 -2.81 -10.07
C SER A 277 4.78 -2.88 -10.96
N CYS A 278 5.89 -3.48 -10.49
CA CYS A 278 7.18 -3.33 -11.14
C CYS A 278 7.85 -4.65 -11.50
N HIS A 279 7.96 -5.59 -10.55
CA HIS A 279 8.68 -6.85 -10.72
C HIS A 279 7.75 -7.98 -11.18
N ASN A 280 7.32 -7.92 -12.44
CA ASN A 280 6.49 -8.93 -13.07
C ASN A 280 6.87 -9.11 -14.56
N ASP A 281 6.24 -10.05 -15.22
CA ASP A 281 6.54 -10.49 -16.58
C ASP A 281 5.88 -9.63 -17.69
N LEU A 282 5.10 -8.60 -17.33
CA LEU A 282 4.52 -7.69 -18.33
C LEU A 282 5.61 -6.80 -18.94
N PRO A 283 5.69 -6.68 -20.25
CA PRO A 283 6.74 -5.90 -20.94
C PRO A 283 6.81 -4.43 -20.51
N GLU A 284 5.68 -3.87 -20.08
CA GLU A 284 5.56 -2.48 -19.62
C GLU A 284 5.98 -2.30 -18.15
N ALA A 285 6.19 -3.38 -17.40
CA ALA A 285 6.61 -3.30 -16.01
C ALA A 285 8.04 -2.76 -15.90
N ALA A 286 8.24 -1.78 -15.02
CA ALA A 286 9.50 -1.03 -14.90
C ALA A 286 10.74 -1.88 -14.58
N ALA A 287 10.56 -3.08 -14.06
CA ALA A 287 11.63 -4.03 -13.73
C ALA A 287 11.55 -5.35 -14.54
N HIS A 288 10.77 -5.38 -15.62
CA HIS A 288 10.64 -6.56 -16.48
C HIS A 288 11.98 -7.15 -16.89
N ASP A 289 12.89 -6.31 -17.39
CA ASP A 289 14.20 -6.72 -17.90
C ASP A 289 15.17 -7.23 -16.83
N THR A 290 14.82 -7.16 -15.56
CA THR A 290 15.65 -7.71 -14.49
C THR A 290 15.53 -9.23 -14.37
N GLY A 291 14.45 -9.81 -14.90
CA GLY A 291 14.13 -11.22 -14.72
C GLY A 291 13.80 -11.63 -13.28
N LEU A 292 13.67 -10.64 -12.37
CA LEU A 292 13.23 -10.84 -10.99
C LEU A 292 11.73 -10.56 -10.93
N TYR A 293 10.90 -11.60 -10.83
CA TYR A 293 9.45 -11.50 -10.81
C TYR A 293 8.92 -11.86 -9.42
N LEU A 294 8.24 -10.93 -8.79
CA LEU A 294 7.78 -11.03 -7.40
C LEU A 294 6.25 -11.01 -7.29
N ARG A 295 5.56 -10.92 -8.43
CA ARG A 295 4.12 -11.06 -8.50
C ARG A 295 3.74 -12.53 -8.33
N LEU A 296 2.69 -12.79 -7.58
CA LEU A 296 2.08 -14.10 -7.46
C LEU A 296 0.96 -14.22 -8.49
N GLU A 297 0.88 -15.36 -9.15
CA GLU A 297 -0.18 -15.68 -10.09
C GLU A 297 -1.00 -16.89 -9.61
N ALA A 298 -2.29 -16.89 -9.89
CA ALA A 298 -3.23 -17.90 -9.43
C ALA A 298 -2.80 -19.33 -9.82
N SER A 299 -2.17 -19.47 -11.00
CA SER A 299 -1.68 -20.75 -11.52
C SER A 299 -0.50 -21.33 -10.74
N GLU A 300 0.19 -20.53 -9.92
CA GLU A 300 1.43 -20.87 -9.22
C GLU A 300 1.24 -21.15 -7.73
N LEU A 301 0.03 -20.95 -7.19
CA LEU A 301 -0.23 -21.00 -5.75
C LEU A 301 -0.31 -22.41 -5.16
N GLY A 302 0.14 -23.43 -5.90
CA GLY A 302 0.17 -24.82 -5.40
C GLY A 302 1.22 -25.04 -4.31
N GLU A 303 2.39 -24.45 -4.45
CA GLU A 303 3.50 -24.53 -3.49
C GLU A 303 4.44 -23.31 -3.63
N VAL A 304 5.22 -23.02 -2.58
CA VAL A 304 6.13 -21.83 -2.56
C VAL A 304 7.09 -21.85 -3.74
N MET A 305 7.72 -23.01 -4.03
CA MET A 305 8.73 -23.11 -5.10
C MET A 305 8.14 -23.10 -6.51
N ALA A 306 6.83 -23.22 -6.66
CA ALA A 306 6.16 -23.03 -7.94
C ALA A 306 6.01 -21.53 -8.30
N THR A 307 6.04 -20.64 -7.30
CA THR A 307 5.86 -19.20 -7.52
C THR A 307 7.05 -18.59 -8.26
N ASP A 308 6.79 -17.63 -9.13
CA ASP A 308 7.82 -16.83 -9.78
C ASP A 308 8.71 -16.11 -8.77
N ALA A 309 8.12 -15.64 -7.68
CA ALA A 309 8.86 -15.00 -6.59
C ALA A 309 9.98 -15.91 -6.01
N ALA A 310 9.71 -17.21 -5.87
CA ALA A 310 10.73 -18.16 -5.43
C ALA A 310 11.68 -18.55 -6.57
N ARG A 311 11.16 -18.88 -7.75
CA ARG A 311 11.96 -19.36 -8.90
C ARG A 311 12.95 -18.35 -9.43
N THR A 312 12.56 -17.06 -9.44
CA THR A 312 13.38 -16.00 -10.02
C THR A 312 14.29 -15.30 -9.02
N ALA A 313 14.04 -15.45 -7.70
CA ALA A 313 14.82 -14.78 -6.66
C ALA A 313 15.77 -15.71 -5.88
N ILE A 314 15.30 -16.93 -5.50
CA ILE A 314 16.06 -17.77 -4.58
C ILE A 314 17.30 -18.37 -5.27
N ASN A 315 18.47 -18.13 -4.69
CA ASN A 315 19.78 -18.55 -5.23
C ASN A 315 20.09 -18.00 -6.63
N LYS A 316 19.44 -16.94 -7.04
CA LYS A 316 19.72 -16.27 -8.32
C LYS A 316 20.70 -15.13 -8.14
N ARG A 317 21.53 -14.94 -9.16
CA ARG A 317 22.40 -13.76 -9.26
C ARG A 317 21.59 -12.58 -9.73
N PRO A 318 21.81 -11.38 -9.18
CA PRO A 318 21.15 -10.18 -9.64
C PRO A 318 21.43 -9.92 -11.13
N ALA A 319 20.52 -9.23 -11.79
CA ALA A 319 20.70 -8.81 -13.18
C ALA A 319 22.00 -8.00 -13.38
N GLU A 320 22.58 -8.05 -14.57
CA GLU A 320 23.84 -7.34 -14.88
C GLU A 320 23.76 -5.82 -14.65
N ASN A 321 22.57 -5.24 -14.82
CA ASN A 321 22.31 -3.81 -14.62
C ASN A 321 21.94 -3.45 -13.17
N ALA A 322 22.02 -4.39 -12.22
CA ALA A 322 21.71 -4.12 -10.82
C ALA A 322 22.64 -3.04 -10.25
N LYS A 323 22.09 -2.19 -9.37
CA LYS A 323 22.82 -1.07 -8.75
C LYS A 323 23.31 -1.47 -7.35
N TYR A 324 24.55 -1.17 -7.06
CA TYR A 324 25.24 -1.52 -5.81
C TYR A 324 25.75 -0.29 -5.05
N GLU A 325 25.59 0.90 -5.63
CA GLU A 325 25.96 2.16 -4.97
C GLU A 325 25.21 2.35 -3.64
N GLY A 326 25.92 2.80 -2.62
CA GLY A 326 25.38 2.99 -1.27
C GLY A 326 25.28 1.72 -0.44
N LEU A 327 25.55 0.54 -1.01
CA LEU A 327 25.61 -0.71 -0.25
C LEU A 327 26.95 -0.83 0.50
N THR A 328 26.91 -1.53 1.64
CA THR A 328 28.13 -1.80 2.45
C THR A 328 29.18 -2.62 1.70
N ASN A 329 28.74 -3.41 0.72
CA ASN A 329 29.61 -4.18 -0.16
C ASN A 329 29.20 -3.93 -1.62
N PRO A 330 29.96 -3.12 -2.38
CA PRO A 330 29.63 -2.81 -3.77
C PRO A 330 30.02 -3.91 -4.77
N ASP A 331 30.73 -4.98 -4.36
CA ASP A 331 31.14 -6.05 -5.27
C ASP A 331 29.94 -6.95 -5.63
N PRO A 332 29.52 -7.00 -6.93
CA PRO A 332 28.42 -7.81 -7.39
C PRO A 332 28.54 -9.29 -7.06
N ALA A 333 29.79 -9.81 -6.99
CA ALA A 333 30.04 -11.24 -6.72
C ALA A 333 29.58 -11.69 -5.32
N ASN A 334 29.32 -10.74 -4.41
CA ASN A 334 28.88 -11.05 -3.05
C ASN A 334 27.37 -11.16 -2.90
N TRP A 335 26.59 -10.84 -3.92
CA TRP A 335 25.13 -10.74 -3.82
C TRP A 335 24.41 -11.86 -4.56
N TYR A 336 23.24 -12.20 -4.01
CA TYR A 336 22.17 -12.94 -4.63
C TYR A 336 20.90 -12.10 -4.55
N ASP A 337 19.92 -12.31 -5.39
CA ASP A 337 18.62 -11.66 -5.20
C ASP A 337 18.05 -12.09 -3.84
N ILE A 338 17.99 -13.40 -3.58
CA ILE A 338 17.76 -13.98 -2.25
C ILE A 338 18.81 -15.08 -2.00
N ARG A 339 19.56 -14.93 -0.91
CA ARG A 339 20.46 -15.97 -0.41
C ARG A 339 19.81 -16.67 0.79
N PRO A 340 19.37 -17.92 0.68
CA PRO A 340 18.77 -18.66 1.80
C PRO A 340 19.67 -18.65 3.05
N GLY A 341 19.05 -18.38 4.21
CA GLY A 341 19.73 -18.29 5.49
C GLY A 341 20.57 -17.04 5.72
N ASP A 342 20.68 -16.14 4.71
CA ASP A 342 21.57 -14.97 4.81
C ASP A 342 20.90 -13.69 4.24
N PRO A 343 20.06 -13.01 5.02
CA PRO A 343 19.48 -11.74 4.61
C PRO A 343 20.52 -10.65 4.30
N SER A 344 21.69 -10.70 4.96
CA SER A 344 22.76 -9.70 4.78
C SER A 344 23.45 -9.76 3.42
N ARG A 345 23.34 -10.87 2.72
CA ARG A 345 23.82 -11.08 1.35
C ARG A 345 22.70 -11.22 0.32
N SER A 346 21.48 -10.87 0.72
CA SER A 346 20.31 -10.82 -0.15
C SER A 346 20.10 -9.40 -0.64
N LEU A 347 20.33 -9.16 -1.93
CA LEU A 347 20.24 -7.83 -2.55
C LEU A 347 18.85 -7.24 -2.38
N LEU A 348 17.82 -8.07 -2.43
CA LEU A 348 16.43 -7.69 -2.20
C LEU A 348 16.27 -6.97 -0.86
N VAL A 349 16.82 -7.52 0.24
CA VAL A 349 16.79 -6.87 1.57
C VAL A 349 17.68 -5.62 1.60
N ALA A 350 18.90 -5.71 1.07
CA ALA A 350 19.84 -4.59 1.07
C ALA A 350 19.26 -3.35 0.37
N ARG A 351 18.53 -3.54 -0.74
CA ARG A 351 17.89 -2.44 -1.47
C ARG A 351 16.62 -1.92 -0.79
N GLN A 352 15.93 -2.74 0.00
CA GLN A 352 14.79 -2.29 0.81
C GLN A 352 15.19 -1.31 1.92
N VAL A 353 16.39 -1.44 2.49
CA VAL A 353 16.89 -0.52 3.52
C VAL A 353 17.66 0.67 2.94
N LEU A 354 18.04 0.61 1.67
CA LEU A 354 18.77 1.68 1.00
C LEU A 354 17.85 2.89 0.75
N ARG A 355 18.34 4.12 1.06
CA ARG A 355 17.63 5.35 0.75
C ARG A 355 18.57 6.41 0.21
N GLY A 356 18.06 7.22 -0.74
CA GLY A 356 18.81 8.32 -1.35
C GLY A 356 19.81 7.90 -2.44
N PHE A 357 19.76 6.64 -2.88
CA PHE A 357 20.61 6.10 -3.97
C PHE A 357 19.74 5.51 -5.07
N GLU A 358 20.27 5.45 -6.28
CA GLU A 358 19.57 4.89 -7.46
C GLU A 358 19.11 3.44 -7.23
N GLY A 359 19.85 2.69 -6.41
CA GLY A 359 19.56 1.30 -6.07
C GLY A 359 18.46 1.10 -5.04
N GLN A 360 17.88 2.15 -4.43
CA GLN A 360 16.82 1.96 -3.42
C GLN A 360 15.57 1.25 -3.99
N MET A 361 14.89 0.48 -3.14
CA MET A 361 13.59 -0.14 -3.46
C MET A 361 12.61 0.06 -2.29
N PRO A 362 11.35 0.43 -2.59
CA PRO A 362 10.84 0.90 -3.88
C PRO A 362 11.59 2.14 -4.38
N ARG A 363 11.69 2.28 -5.71
CA ARG A 363 12.47 3.34 -6.35
C ARG A 363 11.82 4.72 -6.24
N ILE A 364 10.50 4.76 -6.23
CA ILE A 364 9.69 5.99 -6.20
C ILE A 364 8.67 5.94 -5.07
N GLY A 365 8.23 7.11 -4.62
CA GLY A 365 7.17 7.26 -3.62
C GLY A 365 7.55 6.79 -2.21
N THR A 366 8.85 6.60 -1.93
CA THR A 366 9.32 6.18 -0.60
C THR A 366 10.61 6.91 -0.20
N HIS A 367 10.58 7.53 0.97
CA HIS A 367 11.72 8.19 1.62
C HIS A 367 12.10 7.50 2.93
N LYS A 368 11.19 6.71 3.50
CA LYS A 368 11.39 5.97 4.76
C LYS A 368 11.48 4.47 4.48
N VAL A 369 12.29 3.78 5.28
CA VAL A 369 12.34 2.32 5.26
C VAL A 369 11.05 1.76 5.84
N ASP A 370 10.47 0.76 5.19
CA ASP A 370 9.44 -0.08 5.78
C ASP A 370 10.09 -1.16 6.64
N GLU A 371 10.34 -0.83 7.90
CA GLU A 371 11.04 -1.73 8.80
C GLU A 371 10.29 -3.04 9.03
N THR A 372 8.96 -3.00 9.06
CA THR A 372 8.11 -4.20 9.16
C THR A 372 8.23 -5.07 7.92
N GLY A 373 8.22 -4.47 6.73
CA GLY A 373 8.39 -5.21 5.47
C GLY A 373 9.78 -5.83 5.36
N VAL A 374 10.82 -5.10 5.77
CA VAL A 374 12.21 -5.62 5.83
C VAL A 374 12.31 -6.78 6.81
N GLU A 375 11.69 -6.69 7.99
CA GLU A 375 11.68 -7.76 8.99
C GLU A 375 11.00 -9.02 8.46
N VAL A 376 9.81 -8.88 7.87
CA VAL A 376 9.04 -10.00 7.30
C VAL A 376 9.84 -10.75 6.24
N VAL A 377 10.45 -10.03 5.29
CA VAL A 377 11.25 -10.62 4.22
C VAL A 377 12.54 -11.24 4.77
N SER A 378 13.22 -10.54 5.70
CA SER A 378 14.47 -11.04 6.31
C SER A 378 14.23 -12.33 7.11
N ARG A 379 13.11 -12.40 7.84
CA ARG A 379 12.72 -13.60 8.59
C ARG A 379 12.47 -14.77 7.67
N TRP A 380 11.73 -14.58 6.59
CA TRP A 380 11.52 -15.62 5.58
C TRP A 380 12.86 -16.16 5.03
N ILE A 381 13.76 -15.26 4.62
CA ILE A 381 15.08 -15.63 4.11
C ILE A 381 15.89 -16.40 5.18
N GLN A 382 15.84 -15.96 6.43
CA GLN A 382 16.55 -16.62 7.54
C GLN A 382 16.04 -18.04 7.79
N GLU A 383 14.73 -18.27 7.71
CA GLU A 383 14.10 -19.57 7.93
C GLU A 383 14.33 -20.55 6.75
N MET A 384 14.65 -20.07 5.55
CA MET A 384 14.99 -20.90 4.39
C MET A 384 16.23 -21.79 4.60
N LYS A 385 17.06 -21.50 5.59
CA LYS A 385 18.34 -22.22 5.81
C LYS A 385 18.18 -23.73 5.89
N GLU A 386 17.08 -24.21 6.45
CA GLU A 386 16.82 -25.64 6.60
C GLU A 386 16.10 -26.26 5.39
N THR A 387 15.30 -25.46 4.68
CA THR A 387 14.46 -25.91 3.57
C THR A 387 15.14 -25.76 2.21
N TYR A 388 15.92 -24.70 2.05
CA TYR A 388 16.60 -24.34 0.80
C TYR A 388 18.08 -24.06 1.09
N PRO A 389 18.95 -25.08 1.01
CA PRO A 389 20.36 -24.87 1.33
C PRO A 389 20.94 -23.74 0.46
N PRO A 390 21.81 -22.88 1.04
CA PRO A 390 22.46 -21.83 0.29
C PRO A 390 23.28 -22.43 -0.87
N PRO A 391 23.51 -21.68 -1.96
CA PRO A 391 24.42 -22.11 -3.00
C PRO A 391 25.78 -22.43 -2.37
N GLY A 392 26.43 -23.44 -2.87
CA GLY A 392 27.82 -23.75 -2.50
C GLY A 392 28.74 -22.52 -2.69
N PRO A 393 29.93 -22.54 -2.09
CA PRO A 393 30.89 -21.46 -2.20
C PRO A 393 31.29 -21.18 -3.64
#